data_87040d28aed86d58f557a71ae7470e42
#
_entry.id   87040d28aed86d58f557a71ae7470e42
#
_cell.length_a   1.000
_cell.length_b   1.000
_cell.length_c   1.000
_cell.angle_alpha   90.00
_cell.angle_beta   90.00
_cell.angle_gamma   90.00
#
_symmetry.space_group_name_H-M   'P 1'
#
loop_
_entity.id
_entity.type
_entity.pdbx_description
1 polymer ?
#
loop_
_entity_poly.entity_id
_entity_poly.type
_entity_poly.pdbx_seq_one_letter_code
_entity_poly.pdbx_strand_id
1 'polypeptide(L)'
;MPAIFSEQQKEKLREQLLITGFELLKQFGYRKMTIDDITKKCAIAKGTFYRFFKSKEDFVYELMIYERDKEKQALLDALDSEGHLSQSAFKNYVKDMFHNSVNVFSYMTQEEITLLQASWPEEYLLNVENDEKTTNWLLSFIPNKSEEVDWRIFANYMKAIAIVEVHKSLLNPETAEIFLDQLINDMIRYVWE
;
A
#
# COMPACT_ATOMS: atom_id res chain seq x y z
N MET A 1 12.30 -18.62 -31.86
CA MET A 1 11.15 -19.19 -31.14
C MET A 1 10.87 -18.31 -29.93
N PRO A 2 9.63 -17.92 -29.63
CA PRO A 2 9.35 -17.22 -28.40
C PRO A 2 9.68 -18.17 -27.24
N ALA A 3 10.41 -17.65 -26.22
CA ALA A 3 10.72 -18.41 -25.02
C ALA A 3 9.40 -18.86 -24.36
N ILE A 4 9.19 -20.15 -24.24
CA ILE A 4 8.06 -20.72 -23.51
C ILE A 4 8.45 -20.66 -22.04
N PHE A 5 8.04 -19.59 -21.34
CA PHE A 5 8.21 -19.49 -19.91
C PHE A 5 7.31 -20.53 -19.21
N SER A 6 7.85 -21.26 -18.23
CA SER A 6 7.02 -22.03 -17.30
C SER A 6 6.13 -21.08 -16.49
N GLU A 7 5.03 -21.56 -15.89
CA GLU A 7 4.17 -20.72 -15.03
C GLU A 7 4.97 -20.08 -13.89
N GLN A 8 5.88 -20.82 -13.26
CA GLN A 8 6.76 -20.29 -12.23
C GLN A 8 7.71 -19.18 -12.74
N GLN A 9 8.21 -19.31 -13.98
CA GLN A 9 9.04 -18.27 -14.61
C GLN A 9 8.21 -17.02 -14.96
N LYS A 10 6.97 -17.21 -15.36
CA LYS A 10 6.03 -16.10 -15.62
C LYS A 10 5.74 -15.32 -14.34
N GLU A 11 5.45 -16.02 -13.24
CA GLU A 11 5.16 -15.38 -11.96
C GLU A 11 6.36 -14.59 -11.43
N LYS A 12 7.56 -15.18 -11.46
CA LYS A 12 8.79 -14.48 -11.08
C LYS A 12 9.05 -13.24 -11.94
N LEU A 13 8.81 -13.33 -13.25
CA LEU A 13 8.97 -12.19 -14.15
C LEU A 13 7.93 -11.12 -13.90
N ARG A 14 6.66 -11.50 -13.64
CA ARG A 14 5.59 -10.57 -13.26
C ARG A 14 5.95 -9.80 -12.00
N GLU A 15 6.38 -10.51 -10.96
CA GLU A 15 6.84 -9.91 -9.70
C GLU A 15 8.04 -8.96 -9.93
N GLN A 16 9.03 -9.37 -10.70
CA GLN A 16 10.17 -8.52 -11.05
C GLN A 16 9.73 -7.24 -11.76
N LEU A 17 8.76 -7.32 -12.67
CA LEU A 17 8.20 -6.16 -13.36
C LEU A 17 7.52 -5.20 -12.38
N LEU A 18 6.71 -5.72 -11.45
CA LEU A 18 6.04 -4.91 -10.43
C LEU A 18 7.04 -4.22 -9.50
N ILE A 19 8.02 -4.94 -8.97
CA ILE A 19 9.07 -4.38 -8.11
C ILE A 19 9.86 -3.29 -8.85
N THR A 20 10.31 -3.59 -10.08
CA THR A 20 11.08 -2.63 -10.89
C THR A 20 10.28 -1.39 -11.24
N GLY A 21 9.01 -1.58 -11.60
CA GLY A 21 8.12 -0.47 -11.92
C GLY A 21 7.81 0.41 -10.71
N PHE A 22 7.69 -0.20 -9.52
CA PHE A 22 7.52 0.56 -8.29
C PHE A 22 8.74 1.43 -7.97
N GLU A 23 9.96 0.90 -8.11
CA GLU A 23 11.18 1.69 -7.96
C GLU A 23 11.25 2.88 -8.95
N LEU A 24 10.81 2.66 -10.19
CA LEU A 24 10.74 3.74 -11.18
C LEU A 24 9.64 4.76 -10.86
N LEU A 25 8.49 4.29 -10.35
CA LEU A 25 7.40 5.16 -9.89
C LEU A 25 7.88 6.05 -8.74
N LYS A 26 8.57 5.49 -7.75
CA LYS A 26 9.18 6.24 -6.64
C LYS A 26 10.17 7.30 -7.13
N GLN A 27 10.99 6.94 -8.10
CA GLN A 27 12.08 7.81 -8.59
C GLN A 27 11.57 8.94 -9.49
N PHE A 28 10.58 8.69 -10.35
CA PHE A 28 10.20 9.61 -11.42
C PHE A 28 8.75 10.11 -11.34
N GLY A 29 7.91 9.51 -10.51
CA GLY A 29 6.48 9.72 -10.50
C GLY A 29 5.76 9.05 -11.68
N TYR A 30 4.43 8.95 -11.58
CA TYR A 30 3.61 8.27 -12.57
C TYR A 30 3.80 8.84 -14.00
N ARG A 31 3.78 10.16 -14.15
CA ARG A 31 3.82 10.79 -15.47
C ARG A 31 5.08 10.46 -16.26
N LYS A 32 6.24 10.45 -15.59
CA LYS A 32 7.56 10.25 -16.25
C LYS A 32 7.98 8.79 -16.33
N MET A 33 7.45 7.91 -15.47
CA MET A 33 7.69 6.47 -15.58
C MET A 33 7.14 5.95 -16.91
N THR A 34 7.96 5.22 -17.68
CA THR A 34 7.54 4.65 -18.97
C THR A 34 7.67 3.12 -18.98
N ILE A 35 6.88 2.46 -19.83
CA ILE A 35 6.98 1.01 -20.05
C ILE A 35 8.36 0.66 -20.63
N ASP A 36 8.95 1.54 -21.43
CA ASP A 36 10.28 1.33 -22.01
C ASP A 36 11.37 1.29 -20.92
N ASP A 37 11.26 2.14 -19.89
CA ASP A 37 12.20 2.12 -18.76
C ASP A 37 12.07 0.83 -17.94
N ILE A 38 10.83 0.39 -17.68
CA ILE A 38 10.57 -0.86 -16.96
C ILE A 38 11.17 -2.04 -17.72
N THR A 39 10.85 -2.16 -19.02
CA THR A 39 11.29 -3.29 -19.84
C THR A 39 12.81 -3.31 -20.04
N LYS A 40 13.42 -2.14 -20.18
CA LYS A 40 14.87 -1.99 -20.26
C LYS A 40 15.56 -2.45 -18.97
N LYS A 41 15.06 -2.03 -17.79
CA LYS A 41 15.61 -2.47 -16.49
C LYS A 41 15.44 -3.97 -16.27
N CYS A 42 14.32 -4.57 -16.72
CA CYS A 42 14.08 -6.00 -16.61
C CYS A 42 14.71 -6.83 -17.75
N ALA A 43 15.43 -6.19 -18.68
CA ALA A 43 16.08 -6.83 -19.83
C ALA A 43 15.11 -7.69 -20.68
N ILE A 44 13.87 -7.19 -20.92
CA ILE A 44 12.85 -7.87 -21.73
C ILE A 44 12.42 -7.00 -22.90
N ALA A 45 11.84 -7.64 -23.92
CA ALA A 45 11.19 -6.90 -25.01
C ALA A 45 9.84 -6.30 -24.55
N LYS A 46 9.48 -5.14 -25.09
CA LYS A 46 8.21 -4.45 -24.80
C LYS A 46 6.98 -5.34 -25.04
N GLY A 47 7.00 -6.20 -26.06
CA GLY A 47 5.95 -7.17 -26.31
C GLY A 47 5.78 -8.21 -25.21
N THR A 48 6.85 -8.48 -24.42
CA THR A 48 6.76 -9.36 -23.25
C THR A 48 5.99 -8.68 -22.11
N PHE A 49 6.20 -7.40 -21.87
CA PHE A 49 5.43 -6.61 -20.89
C PHE A 49 3.93 -6.69 -21.19
N TYR A 50 3.53 -6.46 -22.45
CA TYR A 50 2.11 -6.48 -22.86
C TYR A 50 1.45 -7.86 -22.82
N ARG A 51 2.19 -8.93 -22.54
CA ARG A 51 1.62 -10.25 -22.22
C ARG A 51 1.15 -10.34 -20.76
N PHE A 52 1.65 -9.48 -19.86
CA PHE A 52 1.27 -9.42 -18.46
C PHE A 52 0.27 -8.29 -18.18
N PHE A 53 0.49 -7.12 -18.77
CA PHE A 53 -0.27 -5.91 -18.49
C PHE A 53 -0.72 -5.25 -19.80
N LYS A 54 -2.00 -4.95 -19.90
CA LYS A 54 -2.61 -4.41 -21.13
C LYS A 54 -2.16 -2.98 -21.44
N SER A 55 -1.89 -2.21 -20.39
CA SER A 55 -1.48 -0.79 -20.49
C SER A 55 -0.64 -0.41 -19.27
N LYS A 56 -0.16 0.83 -19.21
CA LYS A 56 0.48 1.41 -18.04
C LYS A 56 -0.49 1.56 -16.87
N GLU A 57 -1.73 1.91 -17.15
CA GLU A 57 -2.82 2.04 -16.18
C GLU A 57 -3.13 0.67 -15.54
N ASP A 58 -3.25 -0.37 -16.36
CA ASP A 58 -3.42 -1.76 -15.92
C ASP A 58 -2.24 -2.23 -15.07
N PHE A 59 -1.02 -1.89 -15.48
CA PHE A 59 0.19 -2.17 -14.70
C PHE A 59 0.16 -1.50 -13.31
N VAL A 60 -0.24 -0.23 -13.24
CA VAL A 60 -0.30 0.50 -11.96
C VAL A 60 -1.42 -0.04 -11.07
N TYR A 61 -2.55 -0.45 -11.66
CA TYR A 61 -3.59 -1.16 -10.94
C TYR A 61 -3.07 -2.45 -10.30
N GLU A 62 -2.39 -3.29 -11.09
CA GLU A 62 -1.79 -4.54 -10.61
C GLU A 62 -0.68 -4.30 -9.57
N LEU A 63 0.08 -3.21 -9.71
CA LEU A 63 1.07 -2.79 -8.72
C LEU A 63 0.40 -2.42 -7.39
N MET A 64 -0.70 -1.69 -7.43
CA MET A 64 -1.47 -1.35 -6.23
C MET A 64 -2.02 -2.60 -5.52
N ILE A 65 -2.56 -3.57 -6.28
CA ILE A 65 -3.01 -4.87 -5.75
C ILE A 65 -1.85 -5.60 -5.07
N TYR A 66 -0.70 -5.70 -5.76
CA TYR A 66 0.49 -6.39 -5.25
C TYR A 66 0.99 -5.79 -3.92
N GLU A 67 1.05 -4.46 -3.81
CA GLU A 67 1.47 -3.82 -2.55
C GLU A 67 0.43 -4.01 -1.43
N ARG A 68 -0.87 -3.94 -1.73
CA ARG A 68 -1.93 -4.24 -0.75
C ARG A 68 -1.89 -5.69 -0.26
N ASP A 69 -1.62 -6.64 -1.14
CA ASP A 69 -1.50 -8.05 -0.76
C ASP A 69 -0.28 -8.28 0.16
N LYS A 70 0.82 -7.58 -0.08
CA LYS A 70 2.00 -7.59 0.82
C LYS A 70 1.66 -7.02 2.21
N GLU A 71 0.97 -5.87 2.25
CA GLU A 71 0.53 -5.26 3.51
C GLU A 71 -0.42 -6.19 4.28
N LYS A 72 -1.37 -6.79 3.57
CA LYS A 72 -2.27 -7.78 4.15
C LYS A 72 -1.51 -9.00 4.70
N GLN A 73 -0.54 -9.52 3.96
CA GLN A 73 0.26 -10.64 4.41
C GLN A 73 1.09 -10.27 5.64
N ALA A 74 1.71 -9.10 5.67
CA ALA A 74 2.46 -8.60 6.82
C ALA A 74 1.59 -8.50 8.09
N LEU A 75 0.32 -8.08 7.94
CA LEU A 75 -0.64 -8.11 9.05
C LEU A 75 -0.90 -9.53 9.53
N LEU A 76 -1.19 -10.46 8.61
CA LEU A 76 -1.49 -11.85 8.96
C LEU A 76 -0.28 -12.53 9.62
N ASP A 77 0.93 -12.22 9.21
CA ASP A 77 2.17 -12.72 9.79
C ASP A 77 2.44 -12.14 11.20
N ALA A 78 1.83 -11.00 11.53
CA ALA A 78 1.93 -10.38 12.85
C ALA A 78 0.92 -10.92 13.89
N LEU A 79 -0.04 -11.77 13.46
CA LEU A 79 -1.02 -12.38 14.35
C LEU A 79 -0.35 -13.44 15.23
N ASP A 80 -0.88 -13.59 16.46
CA ASP A 80 -0.49 -14.67 17.36
C ASP A 80 -1.11 -16.02 16.96
N SER A 81 -0.85 -17.07 17.75
CA SER A 81 -1.36 -18.42 17.49
C SER A 81 -2.90 -18.54 17.56
N GLU A 82 -3.58 -17.57 18.15
CA GLU A 82 -5.05 -17.50 18.23
C GLU A 82 -5.66 -16.65 17.11
N GLY A 83 -4.81 -16.08 16.23
CA GLY A 83 -5.23 -15.18 15.16
C GLY A 83 -5.53 -13.76 15.63
N HIS A 84 -4.96 -13.35 16.75
CA HIS A 84 -5.18 -12.03 17.35
C HIS A 84 -3.98 -11.13 17.19
N LEU A 85 -4.25 -9.82 17.14
CA LEU A 85 -3.25 -8.78 17.05
C LEU A 85 -3.07 -8.11 18.41
N SER A 86 -1.91 -8.32 19.06
CA SER A 86 -1.58 -7.63 20.31
C SER A 86 -1.30 -6.15 20.05
N GLN A 87 -1.43 -5.32 21.12
CA GLN A 87 -1.14 -3.88 21.05
C GLN A 87 0.27 -3.59 20.52
N SER A 88 1.28 -4.35 20.96
CA SER A 88 2.66 -4.19 20.52
C SER A 88 2.86 -4.63 19.05
N ALA A 89 2.26 -5.75 18.65
CA ALA A 89 2.31 -6.23 17.26
C ALA A 89 1.62 -5.24 16.31
N PHE A 90 0.45 -4.72 16.71
CA PHE A 90 -0.25 -3.69 15.95
C PHE A 90 0.57 -2.42 15.79
N LYS A 91 1.19 -1.93 16.90
CA LYS A 91 2.07 -0.75 16.84
C LYS A 91 3.23 -0.95 15.87
N ASN A 92 3.88 -2.10 15.90
CA ASN A 92 4.98 -2.41 14.99
C ASN A 92 4.48 -2.50 13.54
N TYR A 93 3.36 -3.19 13.30
CA TYR A 93 2.74 -3.28 11.98
C TYR A 93 2.42 -1.89 11.40
N VAL A 94 1.80 -1.00 12.19
CA VAL A 94 1.48 0.37 11.75
C VAL A 94 2.75 1.16 11.44
N LYS A 95 3.78 1.06 12.30
CA LYS A 95 5.06 1.71 12.03
C LYS A 95 5.69 1.20 10.74
N ASP A 96 5.78 -0.10 10.56
CA ASP A 96 6.37 -0.70 9.36
C ASP A 96 5.56 -0.36 8.11
N MET A 97 4.23 -0.37 8.20
CA MET A 97 3.35 0.01 7.11
C MET A 97 3.59 1.46 6.65
N PHE A 98 3.73 2.42 7.57
CA PHE A 98 3.93 3.83 7.20
C PHE A 98 5.38 4.17 6.86
N HIS A 99 6.37 3.51 7.46
CA HIS A 99 7.78 3.75 7.17
C HIS A 99 8.29 2.99 5.93
N ASN A 100 7.80 1.77 5.70
CA ASN A 100 8.30 0.86 4.68
C ASN A 100 7.33 0.64 3.52
N SER A 101 6.02 0.79 3.74
CA SER A 101 5.01 0.67 2.71
C SER A 101 4.76 2.03 2.11
N VAL A 102 5.41 2.26 1.04
CA VAL A 102 5.21 3.50 0.30
C VAL A 102 3.95 3.35 -0.53
N ASN A 103 2.90 4.01 -0.10
CA ASN A 103 1.64 4.07 -0.82
C ASN A 103 1.89 4.48 -2.29
N VAL A 104 1.50 3.62 -3.23
CA VAL A 104 1.63 3.83 -4.68
C VAL A 104 1.12 5.23 -5.09
N PHE A 105 0.06 5.69 -4.45
CA PHE A 105 -0.55 7.01 -4.71
C PHE A 105 0.31 8.21 -4.29
N SER A 106 1.29 8.02 -3.39
CA SER A 106 2.18 9.11 -2.95
C SER A 106 3.05 9.69 -4.09
N TYR A 107 3.15 8.97 -5.21
CA TYR A 107 3.93 9.36 -6.39
C TYR A 107 3.08 9.81 -7.56
N MET A 108 1.83 10.15 -7.29
CA MET A 108 0.84 10.59 -8.27
C MET A 108 0.16 11.87 -7.82
N THR A 109 -0.26 12.67 -8.79
CA THR A 109 -1.15 13.81 -8.52
C THR A 109 -2.59 13.32 -8.29
N GLN A 110 -3.41 14.13 -7.61
CA GLN A 110 -4.82 13.80 -7.41
C GLN A 110 -5.58 13.61 -8.73
N GLU A 111 -5.21 14.36 -9.78
CA GLU A 111 -5.79 14.21 -11.11
C GLU A 111 -5.45 12.85 -11.72
N GLU A 112 -4.18 12.42 -11.62
CA GLU A 112 -3.72 11.10 -12.09
C GLU A 112 -4.43 9.97 -11.36
N ILE A 113 -4.59 10.06 -10.03
CA ILE A 113 -5.33 9.09 -9.22
C ILE A 113 -6.78 9.00 -9.69
N THR A 114 -7.45 10.13 -9.87
CA THR A 114 -8.85 10.18 -10.30
C THR A 114 -9.05 9.53 -11.67
N LEU A 115 -8.14 9.81 -12.62
CA LEU A 115 -8.18 9.21 -13.96
C LEU A 115 -7.96 7.69 -13.93
N LEU A 116 -7.03 7.21 -13.12
CA LEU A 116 -6.75 5.79 -12.97
C LEU A 116 -7.95 5.05 -12.34
N GLN A 117 -8.49 5.60 -11.26
CA GLN A 117 -9.61 5.00 -10.54
C GLN A 117 -10.90 4.90 -11.37
N ALA A 118 -11.08 5.76 -12.38
CA ALA A 118 -12.24 5.70 -13.27
C ALA A 118 -12.38 4.36 -14.03
N SER A 119 -11.29 3.59 -14.17
CA SER A 119 -11.28 2.28 -14.84
C SER A 119 -11.17 1.09 -13.88
N TRP A 120 -11.11 1.33 -12.56
CA TRP A 120 -10.90 0.27 -11.57
C TRP A 120 -12.23 -0.34 -11.08
N PRO A 121 -12.22 -1.60 -10.65
CA PRO A 121 -13.36 -2.19 -9.96
C PRO A 121 -13.72 -1.40 -8.69
N GLU A 122 -15.01 -1.31 -8.37
CA GLU A 122 -15.55 -0.52 -7.27
C GLU A 122 -14.92 -0.86 -5.91
N GLU A 123 -14.62 -2.12 -5.68
CA GLU A 123 -13.99 -2.65 -4.46
C GLU A 123 -12.56 -2.11 -4.18
N TYR A 124 -11.92 -1.50 -5.19
CA TYR A 124 -10.59 -0.90 -5.09
C TYR A 124 -10.61 0.63 -5.10
N LEU A 125 -11.78 1.25 -5.19
CA LEU A 125 -11.90 2.69 -5.14
C LEU A 125 -11.67 3.22 -3.70
N LEU A 126 -11.04 4.37 -3.61
CA LEU A 126 -10.88 5.10 -2.35
C LEU A 126 -12.21 5.81 -2.01
N ASN A 127 -13.10 5.12 -1.33
CA ASN A 127 -14.39 5.63 -0.90
C ASN A 127 -14.72 5.19 0.54
N VAL A 128 -15.75 5.80 1.12
CA VAL A 128 -16.14 5.55 2.53
C VAL A 128 -16.57 4.10 2.77
N GLU A 129 -17.23 3.46 1.82
CA GLU A 129 -17.69 2.07 1.95
C GLU A 129 -16.50 1.09 2.02
N ASN A 130 -15.49 1.30 1.20
CA ASN A 130 -14.27 0.47 1.24
C ASN A 130 -13.42 0.78 2.48
N ASP A 131 -13.41 2.01 2.97
CA ASP A 131 -12.82 2.37 4.27
C ASP A 131 -13.45 1.56 5.40
N GLU A 132 -14.78 1.50 5.44
CA GLU A 132 -15.52 0.74 6.46
C GLU A 132 -15.14 -0.75 6.43
N LYS A 133 -15.19 -1.38 5.26
CA LYS A 133 -14.85 -2.79 5.09
C LYS A 133 -13.42 -3.08 5.54
N THR A 134 -12.45 -2.28 5.09
CA THR A 134 -11.04 -2.46 5.42
C THR A 134 -10.78 -2.24 6.90
N THR A 135 -11.36 -1.20 7.49
CA THR A 135 -11.18 -0.86 8.90
C THR A 135 -11.79 -1.91 9.80
N ASN A 136 -13.03 -2.34 9.53
CA ASN A 136 -13.69 -3.39 10.32
C ASN A 136 -12.97 -4.73 10.20
N TRP A 137 -12.43 -5.06 9.02
CA TRP A 137 -11.60 -6.24 8.85
C TRP A 137 -10.34 -6.18 9.73
N LEU A 138 -9.61 -5.06 9.75
CA LEU A 138 -8.43 -4.87 10.61
C LEU A 138 -8.79 -4.95 12.10
N LEU A 139 -9.84 -4.26 12.53
CA LEU A 139 -10.31 -4.25 13.91
C LEU A 139 -10.83 -5.62 14.37
N SER A 140 -11.20 -6.52 13.46
CA SER A 140 -11.64 -7.88 13.82
C SER A 140 -10.54 -8.75 14.42
N PHE A 141 -9.27 -8.43 14.17
CA PHE A 141 -8.12 -9.12 14.75
C PHE A 141 -7.76 -8.61 16.16
N ILE A 142 -8.46 -7.58 16.67
CA ILE A 142 -8.23 -7.00 17.99
C ILE A 142 -9.40 -7.34 18.92
N PRO A 143 -9.35 -8.48 19.66
CA PRO A 143 -10.47 -8.96 20.45
C PRO A 143 -10.76 -8.08 21.67
N ASN A 144 -9.72 -7.46 22.25
CA ASN A 144 -9.81 -6.66 23.48
C ASN A 144 -9.79 -5.15 23.17
N LYS A 145 -10.33 -4.74 22.04
CA LYS A 145 -10.49 -3.30 21.75
C LYS A 145 -11.59 -2.70 22.63
N SER A 146 -11.48 -1.40 22.88
CA SER A 146 -12.51 -0.63 23.58
C SER A 146 -13.87 -0.75 22.86
N GLU A 147 -14.96 -0.83 23.61
CA GLU A 147 -16.31 -0.82 23.07
C GLU A 147 -16.70 0.49 22.40
N GLU A 148 -15.98 1.57 22.70
CA GLU A 148 -16.20 2.91 22.16
C GLU A 148 -15.50 3.15 20.82
N VAL A 149 -14.77 2.14 20.26
CA VAL A 149 -14.06 2.29 19.00
C VAL A 149 -15.02 2.48 17.83
N ASP A 150 -15.05 3.69 17.30
CA ASP A 150 -15.72 4.03 16.04
C ASP A 150 -14.74 3.83 14.88
N TRP A 151 -15.08 2.95 13.94
CA TRP A 151 -14.25 2.66 12.77
C TRP A 151 -13.89 3.91 11.96
N ARG A 152 -14.77 4.94 11.94
CA ARG A 152 -14.54 6.20 11.22
C ARG A 152 -13.42 7.03 11.85
N ILE A 153 -13.37 7.06 13.19
CA ILE A 153 -12.31 7.75 13.91
C ILE A 153 -10.99 6.99 13.72
N PHE A 154 -11.03 5.67 13.83
CA PHE A 154 -9.85 4.84 13.57
C PHE A 154 -9.32 5.01 12.14
N ALA A 155 -10.20 4.97 11.11
CA ALA A 155 -9.82 5.22 9.72
C ALA A 155 -9.21 6.62 9.54
N ASN A 156 -9.72 7.63 10.26
CA ASN A 156 -9.16 8.98 10.22
C ASN A 156 -7.77 9.05 10.86
N TYR A 157 -7.49 8.30 11.93
CA TYR A 157 -6.13 8.18 12.48
C TYR A 157 -5.17 7.60 11.43
N MET A 158 -5.54 6.49 10.78
CA MET A 158 -4.72 5.86 9.74
C MET A 158 -4.42 6.82 8.60
N LYS A 159 -5.45 7.56 8.13
CA LYS A 159 -5.28 8.58 7.07
C LYS A 159 -4.42 9.75 7.52
N ALA A 160 -4.62 10.25 8.75
CA ALA A 160 -3.81 11.35 9.28
C ALA A 160 -2.33 10.98 9.37
N ILE A 161 -2.00 9.78 9.87
CA ILE A 161 -0.63 9.27 9.92
C ILE A 161 -0.04 9.18 8.50
N ALA A 162 -0.80 8.63 7.54
CA ALA A 162 -0.37 8.53 6.14
C ALA A 162 -0.08 9.92 5.52
N ILE A 163 -0.96 10.91 5.74
CA ILE A 163 -0.78 12.27 5.23
C ILE A 163 0.46 12.92 5.85
N VAL A 164 0.65 12.76 7.16
CA VAL A 164 1.79 13.32 7.87
C VAL A 164 3.09 12.69 7.39
N GLU A 165 3.14 11.36 7.20
CA GLU A 165 4.33 10.67 6.68
C GLU A 165 4.68 11.15 5.27
N VAL A 166 3.72 11.23 4.35
CA VAL A 166 3.94 11.71 2.98
C VAL A 166 4.45 13.16 2.95
N HIS A 167 3.97 14.00 3.85
CA HIS A 167 4.33 15.42 3.94
C HIS A 167 5.32 15.73 5.06
N LYS A 168 6.05 14.77 5.55
CA LYS A 168 6.98 14.86 6.65
C LYS A 168 8.03 15.95 6.48
N SER A 169 8.43 16.23 5.23
CA SER A 169 9.36 17.32 4.91
C SER A 169 8.83 18.74 5.23
N LEU A 170 7.53 18.89 5.46
CA LEU A 170 6.90 20.15 5.90
C LEU A 170 6.96 20.34 7.42
N LEU A 171 7.27 19.28 8.17
CA LEU A 171 7.38 19.34 9.63
C LEU A 171 8.78 19.79 10.05
N ASN A 172 8.90 20.17 11.34
CA ASN A 172 10.22 20.41 11.94
C ASN A 172 11.03 19.10 11.93
N PRO A 173 12.21 19.04 11.29
CA PRO A 173 12.94 17.79 11.09
C PRO A 173 13.41 17.14 12.40
N GLU A 174 13.62 17.92 13.48
CA GLU A 174 14.07 17.40 14.79
C GLU A 174 12.96 16.68 15.55
N THR A 175 11.68 16.99 15.24
CA THR A 175 10.52 16.49 15.97
C THR A 175 9.53 15.68 15.12
N ALA A 176 9.74 15.59 13.81
CA ALA A 176 8.80 14.95 12.91
C ALA A 176 8.56 13.47 13.27
N GLU A 177 9.61 12.70 13.57
CA GLU A 177 9.50 11.30 13.99
C GLU A 177 8.80 11.16 15.34
N ILE A 178 9.12 12.04 16.28
CA ILE A 178 8.50 12.06 17.61
C ILE A 178 7.00 12.31 17.47
N PHE A 179 6.63 13.24 16.60
CA PHE A 179 5.22 13.57 16.34
C PHE A 179 4.46 12.40 15.70
N LEU A 180 5.05 11.73 14.72
CA LEU A 180 4.45 10.53 14.12
C LEU A 180 4.26 9.42 15.16
N ASP A 181 5.26 9.17 15.99
CA ASP A 181 5.16 8.21 17.09
C ASP A 181 4.06 8.59 18.09
N GLN A 182 3.84 9.87 18.36
CA GLN A 182 2.75 10.34 19.21
C GLN A 182 1.39 10.07 18.57
N LEU A 183 1.21 10.35 17.27
CA LEU A 183 -0.05 10.06 16.56
C LEU A 183 -0.37 8.56 16.58
N ILE A 184 0.63 7.71 16.35
CA ILE A 184 0.46 6.26 16.44
C ILE A 184 0.07 5.84 17.86
N ASN A 185 0.71 6.38 18.89
CA ASN A 185 0.39 6.07 20.29
C ASN A 185 -1.03 6.56 20.67
N ASP A 186 -1.46 7.71 20.18
CA ASP A 186 -2.82 8.23 20.40
C ASP A 186 -3.88 7.33 19.77
N MET A 187 -3.63 6.87 18.53
CA MET A 187 -4.47 5.87 17.88
C MET A 187 -4.54 4.56 18.67
N ILE A 188 -3.39 4.09 19.19
CA ILE A 188 -3.34 2.86 19.98
C ILE A 188 -4.13 3.02 21.28
N ARG A 189 -3.97 4.12 21.98
CA ARG A 189 -4.78 4.42 23.19
C ARG A 189 -6.26 4.42 22.85
N TYR A 190 -6.66 5.08 21.79
CA TYR A 190 -8.05 5.10 21.35
C TYR A 190 -8.63 3.70 21.10
N VAL A 191 -7.81 2.77 20.61
CA VAL A 191 -8.28 1.41 20.31
C VAL A 191 -8.38 0.53 21.56
N TRP A 192 -7.48 0.71 22.57
CA TRP A 192 -7.39 -0.20 23.73
C TRP A 192 -7.87 0.40 25.06
N GLU A 193 -8.00 1.72 25.18
CA GLU A 193 -8.49 2.44 26.37
C GLU A 193 -9.89 3.01 26.15
#